data_c576d7791df2af2ec304f6db86618edb
#
_entry.id   c576d7791df2af2ec304f6db86618edb
#
_cell.length_a   1.000
_cell.length_b   1.000
_cell.length_c   1.000
_cell.angle_alpha   90.00
_cell.angle_beta   90.00
_cell.angle_gamma   90.00
#
_symmetry.space_group_name_H-M   'P 1'
#
loop_
_entity.id
_entity.type
_entity.pdbx_description
1 polymer ?
#
loop_
_entity_poly.entity_id
_entity_poly.type
_entity_poly.pdbx_seq_one_letter_code
_entity_poly.pdbx_strand_id
1 'polypeptide(L)'
;MNLEVTLAGKTFKNPVTTASGTFGSGAEYEQFVDLAALGAVTTKGVANVPWEGNPTPRVAETYGGMLNAVGLQNPGIDLFCKRDIPHLKEKGASIIVNVCGRSTSDYVEVVERLADEPVDLLEINVSCPNVKEGGIAFGQNPDALYEITKAIKAK
;
A
#
# COMPACT_ATOMS: atom_id res chain seq x y z
N MET A 1 22.89 -14.10 -13.57
CA MET A 1 22.88 -12.61 -13.52
C MET A 1 22.37 -12.24 -12.14
N ASN A 2 23.08 -11.39 -11.40
CA ASN A 2 22.57 -10.86 -10.13
C ASN A 2 21.61 -9.70 -10.44
N LEU A 3 20.36 -9.78 -9.98
CA LEU A 3 19.32 -8.76 -10.16
C LEU A 3 18.98 -8.07 -8.83
N GLU A 4 19.73 -8.34 -7.77
CA GLU A 4 19.50 -7.74 -6.45
C GLU A 4 19.57 -6.22 -6.49
N VAL A 5 18.66 -5.58 -5.78
CA VAL A 5 18.63 -4.13 -5.59
C VAL A 5 18.45 -3.80 -4.12
N THR A 6 19.05 -2.71 -3.68
CA THR A 6 18.89 -2.21 -2.32
C THR A 6 18.10 -0.91 -2.35
N LEU A 7 17.01 -0.86 -1.58
CA LEU A 7 16.15 0.31 -1.42
C LEU A 7 15.96 0.56 0.08
N ALA A 8 16.25 1.78 0.53
CA ALA A 8 16.12 2.19 1.93
C ALA A 8 16.76 1.21 2.94
N GLY A 9 17.92 0.62 2.58
CA GLY A 9 18.65 -0.33 3.44
C GLY A 9 18.14 -1.77 3.40
N LYS A 10 17.07 -2.06 2.66
CA LYS A 10 16.56 -3.41 2.42
C LYS A 10 16.99 -3.94 1.05
N THR A 11 17.48 -5.18 1.00
CA THR A 11 17.86 -5.85 -0.24
C THR A 11 16.73 -6.74 -0.74
N PHE A 12 16.34 -6.52 -1.99
CA PHE A 12 15.36 -7.31 -2.72
C PHE A 12 16.06 -8.11 -3.80
N LYS A 13 15.61 -9.33 -4.07
CA LYS A 13 16.23 -10.27 -5.03
C LYS A 13 16.18 -9.79 -6.48
N ASN A 14 15.27 -8.88 -6.82
CA ASN A 14 15.19 -8.21 -8.13
C ASN A 14 14.38 -6.90 -8.00
N PRO A 15 14.42 -6.00 -9.00
CA PRO A 15 13.75 -4.70 -8.94
C PRO A 15 12.25 -4.73 -9.28
N VAL A 16 11.67 -5.90 -9.56
CA VAL A 16 10.26 -5.99 -9.98
C VAL A 16 9.36 -5.96 -8.75
N THR A 17 8.53 -4.94 -8.66
CA THR A 17 7.48 -4.84 -7.63
C THR A 17 6.12 -4.68 -8.29
N THR A 18 5.07 -5.03 -7.58
CA THR A 18 3.70 -4.73 -8.02
C THR A 18 3.36 -3.26 -7.76
N ALA A 19 2.37 -2.73 -8.48
CA ALA A 19 1.87 -1.38 -8.25
C ALA A 19 0.74 -1.40 -7.22
N SER A 20 0.88 -0.61 -6.16
CA SER A 20 -0.18 -0.42 -5.18
C SER A 20 -1.47 0.03 -5.84
N GLY A 21 -2.59 -0.52 -5.44
CA GLY A 21 -3.91 -0.16 -5.96
C GLY A 21 -4.42 -0.99 -7.13
N THR A 22 -3.56 -1.66 -7.90
CA THR A 22 -3.97 -2.51 -9.04
C THR A 22 -3.77 -4.00 -8.81
N PHE A 23 -2.91 -4.37 -7.86
CA PHE A 23 -2.56 -5.78 -7.57
C PHE A 23 -3.27 -6.34 -6.32
N GLY A 24 -4.10 -5.54 -5.65
CA GLY A 24 -4.70 -5.95 -4.38
C GLY A 24 -3.65 -6.15 -3.28
N SER A 25 -3.85 -7.15 -2.45
CA SER A 25 -2.88 -7.58 -1.43
C SER A 25 -2.19 -8.90 -1.78
N GLY A 26 -2.25 -9.32 -3.05
CA GLY A 26 -1.53 -10.49 -3.57
C GLY A 26 -2.43 -11.71 -3.82
N ALA A 27 -3.36 -12.03 -2.93
CA ALA A 27 -4.25 -13.18 -3.05
C ALA A 27 -5.08 -13.18 -4.35
N GLU A 28 -5.42 -11.98 -4.85
CA GLU A 28 -6.21 -11.81 -6.06
C GLU A 28 -5.48 -12.27 -7.33
N TYR A 29 -4.15 -12.26 -7.31
CA TYR A 29 -3.32 -12.52 -8.49
C TYR A 29 -2.38 -13.73 -8.36
N GLU A 30 -2.32 -14.38 -7.20
CA GLU A 30 -1.41 -15.50 -6.95
C GLU A 30 -1.61 -16.69 -7.91
N GLN A 31 -2.79 -16.84 -8.48
CA GLN A 31 -3.06 -17.87 -9.49
C GLN A 31 -2.36 -17.59 -10.84
N PHE A 32 -1.93 -16.35 -11.08
CA PHE A 32 -1.29 -15.92 -12.33
C PHE A 32 0.19 -15.61 -12.17
N VAL A 33 0.62 -15.28 -10.94
CA VAL A 33 1.99 -14.83 -10.65
C VAL A 33 2.51 -15.51 -9.40
N ASP A 34 3.69 -16.10 -9.48
CA ASP A 34 4.41 -16.56 -8.30
C ASP A 34 4.89 -15.34 -7.50
N LEU A 35 4.25 -15.09 -6.36
CA LEU A 35 4.57 -13.96 -5.49
C LEU A 35 6.00 -14.03 -4.95
N ALA A 36 6.53 -15.27 -4.77
CA ALA A 36 7.90 -15.46 -4.37
C ALA A 36 8.92 -15.11 -5.47
N ALA A 37 8.53 -15.05 -6.74
CA ALA A 37 9.43 -14.64 -7.82
C ALA A 37 9.62 -13.13 -7.92
N LEU A 38 8.68 -12.34 -7.39
CA LEU A 38 8.75 -10.87 -7.39
C LEU A 38 9.83 -10.34 -6.42
N GLY A 39 10.41 -9.20 -6.71
CA GLY A 39 11.24 -8.47 -5.76
C GLY A 39 10.46 -8.11 -4.51
N ALA A 40 9.26 -7.55 -4.68
CA ALA A 40 8.30 -7.35 -3.58
C ALA A 40 6.85 -7.25 -4.10
N VAL A 41 5.90 -7.53 -3.23
CA VAL A 41 4.49 -7.18 -3.41
C VAL A 41 4.24 -5.85 -2.72
N THR A 42 3.90 -4.81 -3.50
CA THR A 42 3.38 -3.56 -2.95
C THR A 42 1.87 -3.68 -2.84
N THR A 43 1.36 -3.61 -1.62
CA THR A 43 -0.03 -3.93 -1.31
C THR A 43 -1.00 -2.82 -1.66
N LYS A 44 -2.28 -3.11 -1.65
CA LYS A 44 -3.34 -2.10 -1.60
C LYS A 44 -3.13 -1.17 -0.41
N GLY A 45 -3.51 0.10 -0.55
CA GLY A 45 -3.45 1.06 0.56
C GLY A 45 -4.25 0.57 1.76
N VAL A 46 -3.61 0.59 2.94
CA VAL A 46 -4.18 0.15 4.20
C VAL A 46 -4.35 1.36 5.12
N ALA A 47 -5.55 1.53 5.65
CA ALA A 47 -5.88 2.59 6.61
C ALA A 47 -6.00 2.04 8.03
N ASN A 48 -6.06 2.93 9.03
CA ASN A 48 -6.24 2.58 10.43
C ASN A 48 -7.57 1.84 10.69
N VAL A 49 -8.61 2.14 9.91
CA VAL A 49 -9.93 1.47 9.96
C VAL A 49 -10.34 1.00 8.56
N PRO A 50 -11.32 0.08 8.44
CA PRO A 50 -11.84 -0.33 7.13
C PRO A 50 -12.45 0.85 6.36
N TRP A 51 -12.16 0.93 5.06
CA TRP A 51 -12.81 1.87 4.13
C TRP A 51 -13.59 1.11 3.06
N GLU A 52 -14.87 1.43 2.93
CA GLU A 52 -15.77 0.84 1.91
C GLU A 52 -15.43 1.31 0.49
N GLY A 53 -14.73 2.44 0.36
CA GLY A 53 -14.52 3.09 -0.91
C GLY A 53 -15.75 3.86 -1.40
N ASN A 54 -15.74 4.24 -2.69
CA ASN A 54 -16.84 4.95 -3.30
C ASN A 54 -18.00 4.02 -3.67
N PRO A 55 -19.24 4.52 -3.77
CA PRO A 55 -20.37 3.74 -4.30
C PRO A 55 -20.14 3.27 -5.73
N THR A 56 -20.76 2.17 -6.11
CA THR A 56 -20.79 1.68 -7.50
C THR A 56 -21.82 2.48 -8.34
N PRO A 57 -21.61 2.58 -9.70
CA PRO A 57 -20.46 2.09 -10.48
C PRO A 57 -19.21 2.95 -10.25
N ARG A 58 -18.05 2.31 -10.06
CA ARG A 58 -16.77 2.99 -9.78
C ARG A 58 -15.64 2.60 -10.71
N VAL A 59 -15.98 1.85 -11.74
CA VAL A 59 -15.10 1.50 -12.87
C VAL A 59 -15.90 1.65 -14.15
N ALA A 60 -15.31 2.23 -15.18
CA ALA A 60 -15.90 2.37 -16.49
C ALA A 60 -14.84 2.17 -17.59
N GLU A 61 -15.18 1.35 -18.59
CA GLU A 61 -14.33 1.18 -19.77
C GLU A 61 -14.39 2.42 -20.68
N THR A 62 -13.28 2.67 -21.36
CA THR A 62 -13.14 3.69 -22.40
C THR A 62 -12.54 3.06 -23.65
N TYR A 63 -12.48 3.78 -24.78
CA TYR A 63 -11.99 3.27 -26.05
C TYR A 63 -10.55 2.68 -25.98
N GLY A 64 -9.72 3.06 -25.11
CA GLY A 64 -8.34 2.54 -25.02
C GLY A 64 -7.86 2.37 -23.58
N GLY A 65 -8.79 2.21 -22.63
CA GLY A 65 -8.42 2.11 -21.23
C GLY A 65 -9.61 1.97 -20.29
N MET A 66 -9.39 2.35 -19.05
CA MET A 66 -10.37 2.25 -17.98
C MET A 66 -10.27 3.45 -17.05
N LEU A 67 -11.40 4.04 -16.70
CA LEU A 67 -11.52 5.02 -15.63
C LEU A 67 -11.90 4.33 -14.33
N ASN A 68 -11.37 4.79 -13.21
CA ASN A 68 -11.79 4.29 -11.91
C ASN A 68 -11.91 5.41 -10.87
N ALA A 69 -12.78 5.17 -9.91
CA ALA A 69 -12.95 5.96 -8.69
C ALA A 69 -13.20 5.01 -7.51
N VAL A 70 -12.31 4.06 -7.28
CA VAL A 70 -12.48 3.02 -6.25
C VAL A 70 -12.53 3.62 -4.84
N GLY A 71 -11.76 4.67 -4.55
CA GLY A 71 -11.79 5.36 -3.26
C GLY A 71 -11.07 4.61 -2.15
N LEU A 72 -9.92 3.99 -2.47
CA LEU A 72 -9.06 3.30 -1.50
C LEU A 72 -9.80 2.25 -0.64
N GLN A 73 -10.74 1.50 -1.20
CA GLN A 73 -11.36 0.38 -0.48
C GLN A 73 -10.28 -0.54 0.10
N ASN A 74 -10.35 -0.78 1.41
CA ASN A 74 -9.37 -1.63 2.10
C ASN A 74 -9.96 -2.19 3.41
N PRO A 75 -9.37 -3.29 3.94
CA PRO A 75 -9.91 -3.98 5.11
C PRO A 75 -9.58 -3.30 6.46
N GLY A 76 -8.76 -2.25 6.45
CA GLY A 76 -8.16 -1.69 7.66
C GLY A 76 -6.98 -2.51 8.19
N ILE A 77 -6.17 -1.86 9.05
CA ILE A 77 -4.90 -2.45 9.52
C ILE A 77 -5.07 -3.75 10.31
N ASP A 78 -6.11 -3.84 11.14
CA ASP A 78 -6.29 -5.02 12.00
C ASP A 78 -6.53 -6.31 11.20
N LEU A 79 -7.39 -6.24 10.18
CA LEU A 79 -7.63 -7.41 9.32
C LEU A 79 -6.46 -7.66 8.39
N PHE A 80 -5.79 -6.62 7.92
CA PHE A 80 -4.59 -6.74 7.11
C PHE A 80 -3.47 -7.50 7.84
N CYS A 81 -3.16 -7.15 9.09
CA CYS A 81 -2.17 -7.85 9.91
C CYS A 81 -2.55 -9.32 10.17
N LYS A 82 -3.84 -9.60 10.38
CA LYS A 82 -4.32 -10.96 10.69
C LYS A 82 -4.45 -11.89 9.48
N ARG A 83 -4.71 -11.34 8.29
CA ARG A 83 -5.03 -12.11 7.09
C ARG A 83 -3.97 -11.96 6.00
N ASP A 84 -3.66 -10.72 5.62
CA ASP A 84 -2.90 -10.46 4.39
C ASP A 84 -1.39 -10.64 4.62
N ILE A 85 -0.84 -10.16 5.73
CA ILE A 85 0.58 -10.35 6.07
C ILE A 85 0.94 -11.84 6.20
N PRO A 86 0.23 -12.64 7.01
CA PRO A 86 0.52 -14.07 7.11
C PRO A 86 0.43 -14.79 5.76
N HIS A 87 -0.57 -14.47 4.95
CA HIS A 87 -0.74 -15.05 3.62
C HIS A 87 0.47 -14.74 2.71
N LEU A 88 0.87 -13.47 2.62
CA LEU A 88 2.03 -13.06 1.82
C LEU A 88 3.34 -13.72 2.30
N LYS A 89 3.52 -13.85 3.60
CA LYS A 89 4.70 -14.52 4.18
C LYS A 89 4.70 -16.02 3.89
N GLU A 90 3.56 -16.70 3.98
CA GLU A 90 3.42 -18.11 3.58
C GLU A 90 3.81 -18.32 2.11
N LYS A 91 3.48 -17.37 1.24
CA LYS A 91 3.88 -17.39 -0.18
C LYS A 91 5.33 -16.97 -0.43
N GLY A 92 6.10 -16.62 0.60
CA GLY A 92 7.51 -16.23 0.47
C GLY A 92 7.72 -14.84 -0.16
N ALA A 93 6.72 -13.98 -0.16
CA ALA A 93 6.80 -12.63 -0.69
C ALA A 93 7.56 -11.68 0.24
N SER A 94 8.36 -10.77 -0.33
CA SER A 94 8.74 -9.52 0.34
C SER A 94 7.57 -8.54 0.27
N ILE A 95 7.37 -7.76 1.35
CA ILE A 95 6.15 -6.97 1.51
C ILE A 95 6.49 -5.48 1.62
N ILE A 96 5.95 -4.68 0.71
CA ILE A 96 5.92 -3.22 0.81
C ILE A 96 4.47 -2.83 1.13
N VAL A 97 4.21 -2.30 2.32
CA VAL A 97 2.85 -1.91 2.70
C VAL A 97 2.58 -0.47 2.25
N ASN A 98 1.55 -0.30 1.41
CA ASN A 98 1.06 1.02 1.07
C ASN A 98 0.17 1.53 2.23
N VAL A 99 0.60 2.62 2.86
CA VAL A 99 -0.07 3.21 4.04
C VAL A 99 -0.87 4.43 3.63
N CYS A 100 -2.14 4.49 3.99
CA CYS A 100 -3.00 5.62 3.72
C CYS A 100 -3.76 6.08 4.98
N GLY A 101 -4.19 7.34 4.99
CA GLY A 101 -4.92 7.96 6.08
C GLY A 101 -5.61 9.24 5.62
N ARG A 102 -6.52 9.77 6.44
CA ARG A 102 -7.19 11.06 6.25
C ARG A 102 -6.53 12.17 7.05
N SER A 103 -5.78 11.80 8.08
CA SER A 103 -5.07 12.69 8.98
C SER A 103 -3.67 12.14 9.27
N THR A 104 -2.76 12.98 9.75
CA THR A 104 -1.42 12.55 10.19
C THR A 104 -1.50 11.47 11.26
N SER A 105 -2.48 11.55 12.17
CA SER A 105 -2.68 10.53 13.20
C SER A 105 -3.05 9.17 12.64
N ASP A 106 -3.85 9.10 11.57
CA ASP A 106 -4.21 7.83 10.94
C ASP A 106 -2.98 7.12 10.37
N TYR A 107 -2.08 7.88 9.69
CA TYR A 107 -0.81 7.31 9.18
C TYR A 107 0.07 6.79 10.32
N VAL A 108 0.18 7.56 11.40
CA VAL A 108 0.98 7.16 12.57
C VAL A 108 0.41 5.89 13.20
N GLU A 109 -0.90 5.79 13.37
CA GLU A 109 -1.57 4.61 13.93
C GLU A 109 -1.29 3.35 13.09
N VAL A 110 -1.40 3.45 11.76
CA VAL A 110 -1.07 2.34 10.86
C VAL A 110 0.39 1.93 11.00
N VAL A 111 1.32 2.89 11.03
CA VAL A 111 2.75 2.62 11.17
C VAL A 111 3.08 1.97 12.51
N GLU A 112 2.50 2.44 13.61
CA GLU A 112 2.67 1.83 14.94
C GLU A 112 2.16 0.38 14.97
N ARG A 113 1.04 0.10 14.30
CA ARG A 113 0.50 -1.27 14.19
C ARG A 113 1.37 -2.19 13.34
N LEU A 114 2.17 -1.64 12.43
CA LEU A 114 3.09 -2.41 11.58
C LEU A 114 4.49 -2.58 12.19
N ALA A 115 4.80 -1.90 13.30
CA ALA A 115 6.15 -1.87 13.86
C ALA A 115 6.72 -3.27 14.19
N ASP A 116 5.88 -4.18 14.68
CA ASP A 116 6.26 -5.55 15.05
C ASP A 116 5.90 -6.58 13.96
N GLU A 117 5.36 -6.13 12.82
CA GLU A 117 4.96 -7.01 11.74
C GLU A 117 6.13 -7.30 10.77
N PRO A 118 6.20 -8.50 10.18
CA PRO A 118 7.30 -8.90 9.29
C PRO A 118 7.16 -8.28 7.88
N VAL A 119 7.13 -6.95 7.80
CA VAL A 119 7.09 -6.19 6.55
C VAL A 119 8.46 -5.60 6.23
N ASP A 120 8.75 -5.37 4.96
CA ASP A 120 10.09 -4.94 4.53
C ASP A 120 10.21 -3.43 4.39
N LEU A 121 9.22 -2.77 3.79
CA LEU A 121 9.16 -1.31 3.63
C LEU A 121 7.73 -0.79 3.76
N LEU A 122 7.61 0.52 3.97
CA LEU A 122 6.35 1.26 3.92
C LEU A 122 6.37 2.23 2.73
N GLU A 123 5.29 2.23 1.94
CA GLU A 123 5.01 3.21 0.90
C GLU A 123 3.94 4.17 1.40
N ILE A 124 4.31 5.42 1.66
CA ILE A 124 3.38 6.41 2.22
C ILE A 124 2.54 7.01 1.09
N ASN A 125 1.25 6.72 1.10
CA ASN A 125 0.33 7.14 0.04
C ASN A 125 -0.17 8.57 0.26
N VAL A 126 0.45 9.51 -0.43
CA VAL A 126 0.08 10.92 -0.45
C VAL A 126 -0.38 11.38 -1.84
N SER A 127 -0.78 10.45 -2.70
CA SER A 127 -1.06 10.72 -4.12
C SER A 127 -2.47 10.36 -4.58
N CYS A 128 -3.29 9.68 -3.77
CA CYS A 128 -4.60 9.22 -4.21
C CYS A 128 -5.57 10.39 -4.46
N PRO A 129 -6.11 10.56 -5.71
CA PRO A 129 -7.06 11.61 -6.03
C PRO A 129 -8.53 11.24 -5.70
N ASN A 130 -8.81 9.96 -5.40
CA ASN A 130 -10.14 9.40 -5.30
C ASN A 130 -10.70 9.40 -3.86
N VAL A 131 -10.13 10.21 -2.98
CA VAL A 131 -10.59 10.40 -1.60
C VAL A 131 -10.86 11.88 -1.34
N LYS A 132 -11.87 12.18 -0.51
CA LYS A 132 -12.23 13.56 -0.18
C LYS A 132 -11.24 14.22 0.77
N GLU A 133 -10.64 13.44 1.65
CA GLU A 133 -9.67 13.87 2.67
C GLU A 133 -8.46 12.95 2.60
N GLY A 134 -7.25 13.50 2.82
CA GLY A 134 -6.02 12.75 2.70
C GLY A 134 -5.48 12.64 1.27
N GLY A 135 -4.65 11.63 1.01
CA GLY A 135 -4.13 11.36 -0.32
C GLY A 135 -3.42 12.55 -0.97
N ILE A 136 -3.87 12.93 -2.19
CA ILE A 136 -3.24 13.99 -2.99
C ILE A 136 -3.21 15.37 -2.30
N ALA A 137 -4.15 15.65 -1.41
CA ALA A 137 -4.17 16.92 -0.67
C ALA A 137 -2.91 17.09 0.20
N PHE A 138 -2.39 15.99 0.75
CA PHE A 138 -1.12 16.01 1.48
C PHE A 138 0.09 16.13 0.54
N GLY A 139 0.08 15.37 -0.58
CA GLY A 139 1.21 15.37 -1.53
C GLY A 139 1.41 16.68 -2.28
N GLN A 140 0.37 17.51 -2.38
CA GLN A 140 0.44 18.84 -3.01
C GLN A 140 0.83 19.97 -2.04
N ASN A 141 0.88 19.70 -0.74
CA ASN A 141 1.26 20.65 0.30
C ASN A 141 2.58 20.24 0.96
N PRO A 142 3.69 20.94 0.69
CA PRO A 142 5.01 20.59 1.25
C PRO A 142 5.04 20.54 2.78
N ASP A 143 4.35 21.44 3.46
CA ASP A 143 4.34 21.50 4.92
C ASP A 143 3.57 20.29 5.49
N ALA A 144 2.42 19.95 4.91
CA ALA A 144 1.66 18.77 5.30
C ALA A 144 2.46 17.48 5.06
N LEU A 145 3.14 17.37 3.92
CA LEU A 145 4.00 16.24 3.60
C LEU A 145 5.18 16.13 4.59
N TYR A 146 5.80 17.25 4.93
CA TYR A 146 6.86 17.30 5.93
C TYR A 146 6.37 16.80 7.29
N GLU A 147 5.23 17.30 7.79
CA GLU A 147 4.69 16.92 9.09
C GLU A 147 4.31 15.43 9.15
N ILE A 148 3.68 14.88 8.10
CA ILE A 148 3.39 13.44 8.03
C ILE A 148 4.68 12.63 8.07
N THR A 149 5.65 12.98 7.21
CA THR A 149 6.92 12.25 7.12
C THR A 149 7.67 12.29 8.44
N LYS A 150 7.73 13.45 9.09
CA LYS A 150 8.36 13.64 10.39
C LYS A 150 7.68 12.82 11.48
N ALA A 151 6.35 12.83 11.53
CA ALA A 151 5.59 12.07 12.51
C ALA A 151 5.81 10.54 12.36
N ILE A 152 5.81 10.04 11.12
CA ILE A 152 6.04 8.62 10.82
C ILE A 152 7.50 8.23 11.17
N LYS A 153 8.48 9.06 10.81
CA LYS A 153 9.90 8.77 11.08
C LYS A 153 10.26 8.79 12.56
N ALA A 154 9.41 9.34 13.42
CA ALA A 154 9.59 9.35 14.87
C ALA A 154 9.13 8.02 15.54
N LYS A 155 8.53 7.10 14.78
CA LYS A 155 8.06 5.78 15.22
C LYS A 155 8.98 4.69 14.70
#